data_2777ee56fa2b0b115b2f3d6eb3941770
#
_entry.id   2777ee56fa2b0b115b2f3d6eb3941770
#
_cell.length_a   1.000
_cell.length_b   1.000
_cell.length_c   1.000
_cell.angle_alpha   90.00
_cell.angle_beta   90.00
_cell.angle_gamma   90.00
#
_symmetry.space_group_name_H-M   'P 1'
#
loop_
_entity.id
_entity.type
_entity.pdbx_description
1 polymer ?
#
loop_
_entity_poly.entity_id
_entity_poly.type
_entity_poly.pdbx_seq_one_letter_code
_entity_poly.pdbx_strand_id
1 'polypeptide(L)'
;VAWLLLRGGRRRRVALEAADAFLPLATCTLAVAPLAGARSAAGAAFAVLLIIVTVLMGRAVIVPSSPQRTLRVGIVSALPLLLFTRGLDIPLPLLETPRLIPFLVPGALWTLGTVALSTLTSEVIFGLRRRVREAQQLGQYTLEEKLGEGGMGAVYRARHAMLRRPTAVKLLRTARSGGHDVERFEREVQATALLSHPNTVAVYDYGRTPDGVFYYAMEYLEGINLEALVSSFGPQPPGRVVHVLAQVVGALGEAHGAGLVHRDVKPGNVILCQRGGAPDVAKVVDFGLVRDLAGGGTVTASALDVVKGTPLYLSPEAITRPDRVDGRSDLYAAGALAYFLLAGRHPFEGATVVEVCSHHLHTLPEPPSVKLGRPLPADLEAVVLACLEKSPERRPQTAAALVEQLESCSTQSPWTERDAREWWQSNGDRVREMRAAGLHGEASPRPTIAVSLADRLVGAGKPQ
;
A
#
# COMPACT_ATOMS: atom_id res chain seq x y z
N VAL A 1 9.91 -23.93 20.40
CA VAL A 1 8.93 -23.47 21.42
C VAL A 1 8.76 -21.95 21.37
N ALA A 2 9.84 -21.13 21.41
CA ALA A 2 9.76 -19.66 21.37
C ALA A 2 9.06 -19.14 20.09
N TRP A 3 9.28 -19.77 18.95
CA TRP A 3 8.65 -19.39 17.66
C TRP A 3 7.14 -19.65 17.62
N LEU A 4 6.67 -20.74 18.26
CA LEU A 4 5.24 -21.06 18.39
C LEU A 4 4.50 -20.09 19.35
N LEU A 5 5.20 -19.52 20.32
CA LEU A 5 4.64 -18.59 21.31
C LEU A 5 4.51 -17.15 20.77
N LEU A 6 5.22 -16.80 19.71
CA LEU A 6 5.21 -15.45 19.10
C LEU A 6 3.98 -15.16 18.21
N ARG A 7 3.15 -16.16 17.90
CA ARG A 7 1.98 -16.04 17.00
C ARG A 7 0.69 -15.53 17.67
N GLY A 8 0.71 -15.05 18.90
CA GLY A 8 -0.51 -14.68 19.62
C GLY A 8 -0.47 -13.28 20.25
N GLY A 9 -1.60 -12.59 20.22
CA GLY A 9 -1.81 -11.20 20.59
C GLY A 9 -1.36 -10.77 22.00
N ARG A 10 -1.76 -9.55 22.42
CA ARG A 10 -1.29 -8.78 23.59
C ARG A 10 -1.15 -9.57 24.90
N ARG A 11 -2.05 -10.53 25.21
CA ARG A 11 -1.99 -11.37 26.42
C ARG A 11 -0.79 -12.32 26.42
N ARG A 12 -0.37 -12.84 25.27
CA ARG A 12 0.81 -13.70 25.16
C ARG A 12 2.13 -12.93 25.28
N ARG A 13 2.17 -11.65 24.88
CA ARG A 13 3.34 -10.80 25.12
C ARG A 13 3.61 -10.60 26.60
N VAL A 14 2.59 -10.33 27.39
CA VAL A 14 2.71 -10.15 28.85
C VAL A 14 3.20 -11.45 29.51
N ALA A 15 2.68 -12.61 29.10
CA ALA A 15 3.12 -13.91 29.59
C ALA A 15 4.59 -14.24 29.24
N LEU A 16 5.02 -13.91 28.02
CA LEU A 16 6.41 -14.03 27.59
C LEU A 16 7.34 -13.08 28.34
N GLU A 17 6.89 -11.87 28.60
CA GLU A 17 7.64 -10.88 29.38
C GLU A 17 7.79 -11.30 30.85
N ALA A 18 6.76 -11.89 31.43
CA ALA A 18 6.81 -12.46 32.77
C ALA A 18 7.72 -13.70 32.83
N ALA A 19 7.63 -14.62 31.88
CA ALA A 19 8.50 -15.79 31.77
C ALA A 19 9.96 -15.40 31.58
N ASP A 20 10.27 -14.40 30.77
CA ASP A 20 11.60 -13.84 30.54
C ASP A 20 12.26 -13.28 31.82
N ALA A 21 11.47 -12.69 32.71
CA ALA A 21 11.96 -12.18 34.00
C ALA A 21 12.06 -13.31 35.05
N PHE A 22 11.09 -14.22 35.09
CA PHE A 22 10.97 -15.24 36.14
C PHE A 22 11.89 -16.45 35.94
N LEU A 23 12.09 -16.87 34.69
CA LEU A 23 12.89 -18.08 34.39
C LEU A 23 14.35 -17.96 34.83
N PRO A 24 15.10 -16.88 34.57
CA PRO A 24 16.45 -16.70 35.07
C PRO A 24 16.53 -16.66 36.59
N LEU A 25 15.58 -15.98 37.24
CA LEU A 25 15.53 -15.92 38.70
C LEU A 25 15.28 -17.30 39.30
N ALA A 26 14.31 -18.07 38.81
CA ALA A 26 14.00 -19.41 39.27
C ALA A 26 15.19 -20.38 39.07
N THR A 27 15.84 -20.31 37.90
CA THR A 27 17.00 -21.14 37.58
C THR A 27 18.19 -20.81 38.45
N CYS A 28 18.47 -19.55 38.73
CA CYS A 28 19.53 -19.12 39.64
C CYS A 28 19.22 -19.53 41.09
N THR A 29 17.96 -19.43 41.52
CA THR A 29 17.53 -19.88 42.86
C THR A 29 17.66 -21.37 43.03
N LEU A 30 17.22 -22.19 42.05
CA LEU A 30 17.37 -23.65 42.06
C LEU A 30 18.82 -24.10 42.00
N ALA A 31 19.71 -23.34 41.36
CA ALA A 31 21.14 -23.64 41.28
C ALA A 31 21.84 -23.49 42.64
N VAL A 32 21.32 -22.66 43.53
CA VAL A 32 21.87 -22.46 44.89
C VAL A 32 21.45 -23.58 45.86
N ALA A 33 20.30 -24.24 45.65
CA ALA A 33 19.78 -25.28 46.56
C ALA A 33 20.70 -26.51 46.75
N PRO A 34 21.42 -27.05 45.75
CA PRO A 34 22.32 -28.19 45.92
C PRO A 34 23.58 -27.90 46.74
N LEU A 35 23.89 -26.61 47.03
CA LEU A 35 25.06 -26.26 47.85
C LEU A 35 25.00 -26.84 49.24
N ALA A 36 23.83 -27.12 49.77
CA ALA A 36 23.62 -27.71 51.08
C ALA A 36 24.11 -29.16 51.20
N GLY A 37 24.34 -29.88 50.09
CA GLY A 37 24.76 -31.27 50.06
C GLY A 37 26.12 -31.53 49.40
N ALA A 38 26.86 -30.51 48.99
CA ALA A 38 28.09 -30.68 48.23
C ALA A 38 29.29 -31.13 49.12
N ARG A 39 30.00 -32.16 48.68
CA ARG A 39 31.21 -32.66 49.37
C ARG A 39 32.41 -31.67 49.28
N SER A 40 32.34 -30.67 48.42
CA SER A 40 33.33 -29.61 48.25
C SER A 40 32.64 -28.30 48.05
N ALA A 41 32.78 -27.35 48.99
CA ALA A 41 32.20 -26.01 48.91
C ALA A 41 32.70 -25.19 47.69
N ALA A 42 33.97 -25.40 47.32
CA ALA A 42 34.56 -24.71 46.16
C ALA A 42 33.98 -25.18 44.82
N GLY A 43 33.82 -26.48 44.65
CA GLY A 43 33.21 -27.06 43.44
C GLY A 43 31.76 -26.66 43.26
N ALA A 44 31.00 -26.62 44.32
CA ALA A 44 29.61 -26.20 44.30
C ALA A 44 29.45 -24.70 43.96
N ALA A 45 30.26 -23.83 44.55
CA ALA A 45 30.26 -22.38 44.26
C ALA A 45 30.61 -22.10 42.79
N PHE A 46 31.61 -22.81 42.26
CA PHE A 46 31.99 -22.69 40.86
C PHE A 46 30.87 -23.12 39.89
N ALA A 47 30.21 -24.24 40.19
CA ALA A 47 29.09 -24.74 39.39
C ALA A 47 27.91 -23.72 39.34
N VAL A 48 27.57 -23.11 40.48
CA VAL A 48 26.51 -22.08 40.55
C VAL A 48 26.88 -20.84 39.72
N LEU A 49 28.11 -20.37 39.85
CA LEU A 49 28.59 -19.24 39.06
C LEU A 49 28.52 -19.51 37.55
N LEU A 50 28.90 -20.71 37.12
CA LEU A 50 28.84 -21.12 35.73
C LEU A 50 27.39 -21.18 35.22
N ILE A 51 26.45 -21.67 36.03
CA ILE A 51 25.02 -21.67 35.66
C ILE A 51 24.48 -20.25 35.53
N ILE A 52 24.79 -19.35 36.47
CA ILE A 52 24.38 -17.94 36.39
C ILE A 52 24.91 -17.28 35.11
N VAL A 53 26.19 -17.47 34.79
CA VAL A 53 26.81 -16.96 33.57
C VAL A 53 26.05 -17.46 32.33
N THR A 54 25.86 -18.79 32.25
CA THR A 54 25.23 -19.42 31.08
C THR A 54 23.80 -18.93 30.90
N VAL A 55 23.01 -18.82 31.97
CA VAL A 55 21.63 -18.37 31.94
C VAL A 55 21.53 -16.88 31.51
N LEU A 56 22.33 -16.00 32.12
CA LEU A 56 22.28 -14.57 31.82
C LEU A 56 22.82 -14.26 30.42
N MET A 57 23.90 -14.89 30.00
CA MET A 57 24.46 -14.73 28.66
C MET A 57 23.55 -15.32 27.59
N GLY A 58 23.05 -16.53 27.80
CA GLY A 58 22.09 -17.18 26.89
C GLY A 58 20.83 -16.35 26.71
N ARG A 59 20.31 -15.79 27.80
CA ARG A 59 19.16 -14.85 27.72
C ARG A 59 19.47 -13.62 26.92
N ALA A 60 20.62 -12.97 27.13
CA ALA A 60 21.01 -11.75 26.43
C ALA A 60 21.08 -11.95 24.91
N VAL A 61 21.49 -13.13 24.46
CA VAL A 61 21.58 -13.50 23.03
C VAL A 61 20.22 -13.90 22.44
N ILE A 62 19.46 -14.74 23.16
CA ILE A 62 18.22 -15.34 22.64
C ILE A 62 17.03 -14.39 22.72
N VAL A 63 16.91 -13.64 23.83
CA VAL A 63 15.79 -12.74 24.08
C VAL A 63 16.22 -11.29 23.90
N PRO A 64 15.93 -10.66 22.76
CA PRO A 64 16.29 -9.27 22.53
C PRO A 64 15.48 -8.35 23.47
N SER A 65 16.16 -7.73 24.41
CA SER A 65 15.59 -6.79 25.36
C SER A 65 16.43 -5.52 25.46
N SER A 66 15.82 -4.42 25.96
CA SER A 66 16.58 -3.19 26.17
C SER A 66 17.70 -3.41 27.22
N PRO A 67 18.85 -2.69 27.13
CA PRO A 67 19.94 -2.81 28.08
C PRO A 67 19.50 -2.62 29.52
N GLN A 68 18.61 -1.65 29.78
CA GLN A 68 18.02 -1.38 31.11
C GLN A 68 17.22 -2.56 31.66
N ARG A 69 16.48 -3.29 30.79
CA ARG A 69 15.74 -4.46 31.19
C ARG A 69 16.68 -5.64 31.50
N THR A 70 17.71 -5.84 30.67
CA THR A 70 18.74 -6.87 30.89
C THR A 70 19.47 -6.62 32.19
N LEU A 71 19.85 -5.37 32.51
CA LEU A 71 20.47 -4.98 33.76
C LEU A 71 19.57 -5.30 34.98
N ARG A 72 18.29 -4.88 34.93
CA ARG A 72 17.35 -5.16 36.03
C ARG A 72 17.17 -6.66 36.29
N VAL A 73 16.96 -7.45 35.22
CA VAL A 73 16.82 -8.90 35.36
C VAL A 73 18.11 -9.54 35.87
N GLY A 74 19.29 -9.07 35.42
CA GLY A 74 20.59 -9.54 35.89
C GLY A 74 20.78 -9.27 37.37
N ILE A 75 20.48 -8.05 37.86
CA ILE A 75 20.58 -7.71 39.30
C ILE A 75 19.63 -8.57 40.12
N VAL A 76 18.36 -8.68 39.70
CA VAL A 76 17.36 -9.50 40.45
C VAL A 76 17.75 -10.96 40.47
N SER A 77 18.29 -11.51 39.37
CA SER A 77 18.75 -12.92 39.30
C SER A 77 20.02 -13.21 40.13
N ALA A 78 20.79 -12.16 40.47
CA ALA A 78 21.94 -12.28 41.36
C ALA A 78 21.57 -12.23 42.85
N LEU A 79 20.38 -11.73 43.22
CA LEU A 79 19.94 -11.63 44.62
C LEU A 79 20.00 -12.97 45.42
N PRO A 80 19.60 -14.13 44.90
CA PRO A 80 19.68 -15.39 45.62
C PRO A 80 21.13 -15.72 46.08
N LEU A 81 22.12 -15.41 45.24
CA LEU A 81 23.51 -15.61 45.57
C LEU A 81 23.97 -14.69 46.71
N LEU A 82 23.58 -13.39 46.65
CA LEU A 82 23.89 -12.39 47.66
C LEU A 82 23.22 -12.68 49.01
N LEU A 83 21.97 -13.16 48.98
CA LEU A 83 21.23 -13.58 50.19
C LEU A 83 21.82 -14.82 50.82
N PHE A 84 22.24 -15.80 50.01
CA PHE A 84 22.89 -17.00 50.49
C PHE A 84 24.24 -16.71 51.17
N THR A 85 24.99 -15.72 50.61
CA THR A 85 26.29 -15.32 51.17
C THR A 85 26.19 -14.48 52.45
N ARG A 86 25.05 -13.85 52.76
CA ARG A 86 24.83 -13.00 53.93
C ARG A 86 24.34 -13.77 55.17
N GLY A 87 24.34 -15.10 55.08
CA GLY A 87 24.04 -15.90 56.26
C GLY A 87 22.58 -15.82 56.66
N LEU A 88 21.75 -16.57 55.98
CA LEU A 88 20.77 -17.34 56.71
C LEU A 88 21.61 -18.17 57.69
N ASP A 89 21.38 -18.01 59.03
CA ASP A 89 21.87 -18.86 60.08
C ASP A 89 21.30 -20.31 59.92
N ILE A 90 21.66 -20.92 58.82
CA ILE A 90 21.46 -22.37 58.66
C ILE A 90 22.68 -22.98 59.36
N PRO A 91 22.47 -23.80 60.41
CA PRO A 91 23.55 -24.51 61.06
C PRO A 91 24.06 -25.56 60.10
N LEU A 92 24.90 -25.17 59.18
CA LEU A 92 25.68 -26.06 58.32
C LEU A 92 27.00 -26.31 59.08
N PRO A 93 27.23 -27.53 59.60
CA PRO A 93 28.40 -27.85 60.41
C PRO A 93 29.74 -27.80 59.63
N LEU A 94 29.75 -27.28 58.41
CA LEU A 94 30.88 -27.21 57.51
C LEU A 94 31.37 -25.78 57.22
N LEU A 95 30.77 -24.74 57.81
CA LEU A 95 31.09 -23.35 57.54
C LEU A 95 31.78 -22.69 58.72
N GLU A 96 33.01 -23.09 58.99
CA GLU A 96 33.92 -22.25 59.78
C GLU A 96 34.14 -20.94 59.06
N THR A 97 33.62 -19.86 59.62
CA THR A 97 33.42 -18.50 59.06
C THR A 97 34.68 -17.84 58.44
N PRO A 98 35.93 -18.15 58.80
CA PRO A 98 37.10 -17.51 58.17
C PRO A 98 37.41 -17.98 56.76
N ARG A 99 36.88 -19.11 56.29
CA ARG A 99 37.19 -19.68 54.96
C ARG A 99 36.28 -19.29 53.83
N LEU A 100 35.18 -18.56 54.07
CA LEU A 100 34.24 -18.10 53.05
C LEU A 100 34.62 -16.80 52.35
N ILE A 101 35.33 -15.91 53.03
CA ILE A 101 35.72 -14.62 52.50
C ILE A 101 36.51 -14.75 51.16
N PRO A 102 37.44 -15.71 50.98
CA PRO A 102 38.15 -15.91 49.73
C PRO A 102 37.28 -16.26 48.53
N PHE A 103 36.06 -16.77 48.75
CA PHE A 103 35.12 -17.14 47.69
C PHE A 103 34.05 -16.08 47.45
N LEU A 104 33.66 -15.29 48.47
CA LEU A 104 32.62 -14.25 48.38
C LEU A 104 33.03 -13.09 47.45
N VAL A 105 34.27 -12.58 47.63
CA VAL A 105 34.75 -11.45 46.84
C VAL A 105 34.93 -11.79 45.36
N PRO A 106 35.61 -12.89 44.99
CA PRO A 106 35.70 -13.33 43.60
C PRO A 106 34.32 -13.65 43.00
N GLY A 107 33.40 -14.32 43.77
CA GLY A 107 32.06 -14.63 43.32
C GLY A 107 31.18 -13.42 43.02
N ALA A 108 31.25 -12.38 43.87
CA ALA A 108 30.58 -11.12 43.67
C ALA A 108 31.13 -10.36 42.44
N LEU A 109 32.44 -10.31 42.31
CA LEU A 109 33.12 -9.69 41.15
C LEU A 109 32.75 -10.40 39.84
N TRP A 110 32.72 -11.76 39.86
CA TRP A 110 32.34 -12.56 38.71
C TRP A 110 30.89 -12.33 38.27
N THR A 111 29.98 -12.30 39.27
CA THR A 111 28.57 -12.03 39.02
C THR A 111 28.34 -10.64 38.45
N LEU A 112 29.05 -9.64 39.02
CA LEU A 112 28.98 -8.24 38.54
C LEU A 112 29.51 -8.11 37.12
N GLY A 113 30.63 -8.77 36.82
CA GLY A 113 31.20 -8.86 35.48
C GLY A 113 30.28 -9.54 34.49
N THR A 114 29.59 -10.59 34.90
CA THR A 114 28.62 -11.28 34.05
C THR A 114 27.39 -10.42 33.74
N VAL A 115 26.85 -9.71 34.71
CA VAL A 115 25.73 -8.77 34.52
C VAL A 115 26.15 -7.63 33.59
N ALA A 116 27.35 -7.07 33.78
CA ALA A 116 27.89 -6.02 32.91
C ALA A 116 28.06 -6.54 31.47
N LEU A 117 28.68 -7.69 31.29
CA LEU A 117 28.91 -8.30 29.97
C LEU A 117 27.60 -8.67 29.27
N SER A 118 26.64 -9.24 29.99
CA SER A 118 25.31 -9.54 29.41
C SER A 118 24.54 -8.28 29.01
N THR A 119 24.70 -7.19 29.75
CA THR A 119 24.10 -5.88 29.44
C THR A 119 24.72 -5.28 28.19
N LEU A 120 26.06 -5.28 28.08
CA LEU A 120 26.78 -4.83 26.89
C LEU A 120 26.41 -5.66 25.64
N THR A 121 26.35 -6.98 25.78
CA THR A 121 25.94 -7.88 24.70
C THR A 121 24.50 -7.55 24.23
N SER A 122 23.59 -7.33 25.18
CA SER A 122 22.22 -6.93 24.88
C SER A 122 22.14 -5.58 24.18
N GLU A 123 22.97 -4.61 24.59
CA GLU A 123 23.05 -3.29 23.96
C GLU A 123 23.50 -3.38 22.49
N VAL A 124 24.57 -4.12 22.23
CA VAL A 124 25.08 -4.34 20.87
C VAL A 124 24.05 -5.05 19.99
N ILE A 125 23.47 -6.17 20.47
CA ILE A 125 22.49 -6.93 19.70
C ILE A 125 21.20 -6.12 19.47
N PHE A 126 20.71 -5.42 20.49
CA PHE A 126 19.52 -4.57 20.38
C PHE A 126 19.76 -3.37 19.45
N GLY A 127 20.95 -2.74 19.54
CA GLY A 127 21.36 -1.65 18.66
C GLY A 127 21.48 -2.10 17.20
N LEU A 128 22.12 -3.26 16.94
CA LEU A 128 22.21 -3.84 15.61
C LEU A 128 20.83 -4.17 15.03
N ARG A 129 19.98 -4.81 15.81
CA ARG A 129 18.59 -5.12 15.37
C ARG A 129 17.76 -3.86 15.12
N ARG A 130 18.01 -2.79 15.88
CA ARG A 130 17.37 -1.49 15.65
C ARG A 130 17.86 -0.87 14.34
N ARG A 131 19.18 -0.85 14.09
CA ARG A 131 19.76 -0.34 12.83
C ARG A 131 19.31 -1.15 11.62
N VAL A 132 19.23 -2.48 11.73
CA VAL A 132 18.70 -3.34 10.67
C VAL A 132 17.23 -3.01 10.40
N ARG A 133 16.40 -2.81 11.43
CA ARG A 133 15.02 -2.36 11.25
C ARG A 133 14.93 -0.96 10.64
N GLU A 134 15.76 -0.03 11.09
CA GLU A 134 15.84 1.33 10.52
C GLU A 134 16.31 1.29 9.07
N ALA A 135 17.25 0.42 8.71
CA ALA A 135 17.68 0.21 7.32
C ALA A 135 16.60 -0.50 6.46
N GLN A 136 15.80 -1.39 7.05
CA GLN A 136 14.63 -2.01 6.39
C GLN A 136 13.45 -1.02 6.22
N GLN A 137 13.51 0.14 6.89
CA GLN A 137 12.52 1.21 6.78
C GLN A 137 12.73 2.14 5.57
N LEU A 138 13.76 1.91 4.75
CA LEU A 138 13.93 2.56 3.46
C LEU A 138 12.79 2.13 2.51
N GLY A 139 11.79 2.99 2.37
CA GLY A 139 10.62 2.75 1.54
C GLY A 139 9.31 2.58 2.32
N GLN A 140 9.25 2.99 3.58
CA GLN A 140 8.01 2.95 4.36
C GLN A 140 7.08 4.13 4.05
N TYR A 141 5.80 3.80 3.94
CA TYR A 141 4.71 4.76 3.84
C TYR A 141 3.88 4.74 5.11
N THR A 142 3.70 5.90 5.75
CA THR A 142 2.74 6.06 6.84
C THR A 142 1.41 6.45 6.21
N LEU A 143 0.41 5.60 6.35
CA LEU A 143 -0.94 5.90 5.88
C LEU A 143 -1.57 6.94 6.80
N GLU A 144 -2.07 8.05 6.22
CA GLU A 144 -2.63 9.16 6.96
C GLU A 144 -4.16 9.13 6.92
N GLU A 145 -4.73 9.05 5.72
CA GLU A 145 -6.14 9.26 5.45
C GLU A 145 -6.62 8.40 4.29
N LYS A 146 -7.81 7.83 4.38
CA LYS A 146 -8.42 7.04 3.31
C LYS A 146 -9.04 7.99 2.29
N LEU A 147 -8.53 7.94 1.05
CA LEU A 147 -9.01 8.76 -0.07
C LEU A 147 -10.21 8.14 -0.79
N GLY A 148 -10.32 6.82 -0.77
CA GLY A 148 -11.39 6.10 -1.41
C GLY A 148 -11.27 4.59 -1.26
N GLU A 149 -12.37 3.89 -1.51
CA GLU A 149 -12.44 2.44 -1.54
C GLU A 149 -13.30 1.99 -2.71
N GLY A 150 -12.85 0.96 -3.41
CA GLY A 150 -13.56 0.35 -4.52
C GLY A 150 -13.45 -1.17 -4.50
N GLY A 151 -14.04 -1.83 -5.48
CA GLY A 151 -13.99 -3.29 -5.61
C GLY A 151 -12.58 -3.87 -5.65
N MET A 152 -11.61 -3.09 -6.12
CA MET A 152 -10.21 -3.48 -6.32
C MET A 152 -9.30 -3.20 -5.13
N GLY A 153 -9.75 -2.42 -4.14
CA GLY A 153 -8.94 -2.06 -2.98
C GLY A 153 -9.24 -0.70 -2.40
N ALA A 154 -8.39 -0.25 -1.50
CA ALA A 154 -8.51 1.05 -0.85
C ALA A 154 -7.30 1.93 -1.14
N VAL A 155 -7.54 3.21 -1.41
CA VAL A 155 -6.52 4.22 -1.66
C VAL A 155 -6.38 5.10 -0.43
N TYR A 156 -5.16 5.32 0.00
CA TYR A 156 -4.84 6.14 1.16
C TYR A 156 -3.91 7.28 0.76
N ARG A 157 -4.13 8.45 1.32
CA ARG A 157 -3.08 9.44 1.44
C ARG A 157 -2.02 8.90 2.39
N ALA A 158 -0.78 9.01 1.99
CA ALA A 158 0.34 8.51 2.76
C ALA A 158 1.50 9.51 2.71
N ARG A 159 2.42 9.37 3.64
CA ARG A 159 3.67 10.12 3.67
C ARG A 159 4.84 9.16 3.60
N HIS A 160 5.73 9.41 2.66
CA HIS A 160 7.00 8.68 2.60
C HIS A 160 7.88 9.07 3.79
N ALA A 161 8.34 8.09 4.56
CA ALA A 161 9.03 8.32 5.84
C ALA A 161 10.26 9.23 5.73
N MET A 162 11.04 9.10 4.65
CA MET A 162 12.26 9.88 4.44
C MET A 162 12.02 11.15 3.62
N LEU A 163 11.32 11.05 2.49
CA LEU A 163 11.11 12.19 1.58
C LEU A 163 10.07 13.16 2.10
N ARG A 164 9.25 12.77 3.07
CA ARG A 164 8.11 13.52 3.63
C ARG A 164 7.14 14.05 2.58
N ARG A 165 7.20 13.50 1.37
CA ARG A 165 6.35 13.88 0.24
C ARG A 165 4.98 13.23 0.39
N PRO A 166 3.87 13.96 0.18
CA PRO A 166 2.55 13.37 0.06
C PRO A 166 2.53 12.37 -1.11
N THR A 167 1.96 11.21 -0.87
CA THR A 167 1.91 10.08 -1.79
C THR A 167 0.54 9.44 -1.68
N ALA A 168 -0.01 8.92 -2.75
CA ALA A 168 -1.18 8.07 -2.70
C ALA A 168 -0.72 6.60 -2.69
N VAL A 169 -1.22 5.80 -1.76
CA VAL A 169 -0.91 4.36 -1.66
C VAL A 169 -2.19 3.58 -1.84
N LYS A 170 -2.24 2.75 -2.87
CA LYS A 170 -3.36 1.83 -3.12
C LYS A 170 -3.02 0.44 -2.59
N LEU A 171 -3.84 -0.03 -1.67
CA LEU A 171 -3.79 -1.40 -1.15
C LEU A 171 -4.78 -2.25 -1.95
N LEU A 172 -4.28 -3.32 -2.55
CA LEU A 172 -5.11 -4.22 -3.35
C LEU A 172 -5.75 -5.28 -2.46
N ARG A 173 -7.03 -5.53 -2.63
CA ARG A 173 -7.67 -6.70 -2.02
C ARG A 173 -7.15 -7.93 -2.73
N THR A 174 -6.25 -8.66 -2.10
CA THR A 174 -5.82 -9.97 -2.60
C THR A 174 -7.01 -10.94 -2.55
N ALA A 175 -7.59 -11.20 -3.71
CA ALA A 175 -8.16 -12.53 -3.90
C ALA A 175 -7.01 -13.53 -3.68
N ARG A 176 -7.29 -14.68 -3.07
CA ARG A 176 -6.34 -15.78 -2.83
C ARG A 176 -5.92 -16.41 -4.17
N SER A 177 -5.17 -15.66 -4.95
CA SER A 177 -4.78 -15.99 -6.32
C SER A 177 -3.43 -16.69 -6.30
N GLY A 178 -3.25 -17.70 -7.13
CA GLY A 178 -2.01 -18.48 -7.23
C GLY A 178 -0.85 -17.64 -7.79
N GLY A 179 0.36 -18.18 -7.76
CA GLY A 179 1.60 -17.47 -8.09
C GLY A 179 1.64 -16.78 -9.47
N HIS A 180 0.89 -17.29 -10.47
CA HIS A 180 0.82 -16.70 -11.81
C HIS A 180 0.18 -15.31 -11.89
N ASP A 181 -0.83 -15.03 -11.04
CA ASP A 181 -1.51 -13.73 -11.03
C ASP A 181 -0.60 -12.62 -10.47
N VAL A 182 0.30 -13.02 -9.59
CA VAL A 182 1.29 -12.14 -8.98
C VAL A 182 2.32 -11.64 -10.00
N GLU A 183 2.92 -12.56 -10.76
CA GLU A 183 3.93 -12.22 -11.77
C GLU A 183 3.35 -11.35 -12.88
N ARG A 184 2.08 -11.54 -13.20
CA ARG A 184 1.37 -10.73 -14.17
C ARG A 184 1.13 -9.31 -13.65
N PHE A 185 0.66 -9.18 -12.40
CA PHE A 185 0.48 -7.89 -11.74
C PHE A 185 1.81 -7.12 -11.66
N GLU A 186 2.90 -7.77 -11.26
CA GLU A 186 4.22 -7.13 -11.17
C GLU A 186 4.67 -6.61 -12.53
N ARG A 187 4.45 -7.36 -13.62
CA ARG A 187 4.76 -6.92 -14.99
C ARG A 187 3.95 -5.69 -15.40
N GLU A 188 2.66 -5.66 -15.09
CA GLU A 188 1.78 -4.54 -15.44
C GLU A 188 2.12 -3.28 -14.65
N VAL A 189 2.43 -3.41 -13.34
CA VAL A 189 2.89 -2.27 -12.54
C VAL A 189 4.22 -1.75 -13.06
N GLN A 190 5.15 -2.63 -13.41
CA GLN A 190 6.45 -2.25 -13.99
C GLN A 190 6.26 -1.52 -15.32
N ALA A 191 5.40 -2.01 -16.19
CA ALA A 191 5.12 -1.38 -17.46
C ALA A 191 4.43 0.00 -17.27
N THR A 192 3.49 0.12 -16.32
CA THR A 192 2.87 1.40 -15.96
C THR A 192 3.87 2.38 -15.36
N ALA A 193 4.82 1.91 -14.55
CA ALA A 193 5.85 2.74 -13.94
C ALA A 193 6.86 3.32 -14.96
N LEU A 194 6.94 2.75 -16.16
CA LEU A 194 7.76 3.25 -17.26
C LEU A 194 7.08 4.37 -18.06
N LEU A 195 5.76 4.57 -17.90
CA LEU A 195 5.05 5.65 -18.58
C LEU A 195 5.50 7.00 -18.02
N SER A 196 5.77 7.94 -18.91
CA SER A 196 6.34 9.25 -18.61
C SER A 196 5.46 10.43 -19.05
N HIS A 197 4.34 10.15 -19.72
CA HIS A 197 3.44 11.19 -20.20
C HIS A 197 2.96 12.09 -19.05
N PRO A 198 2.96 13.44 -19.24
CA PRO A 198 2.59 14.38 -18.18
C PRO A 198 1.17 14.16 -17.64
N ASN A 199 0.30 13.55 -18.41
CA ASN A 199 -1.08 13.26 -18.04
C ASN A 199 -1.29 11.82 -17.51
N THR A 200 -0.23 11.02 -17.37
CA THR A 200 -0.25 9.75 -16.67
C THR A 200 0.14 9.96 -15.20
N VAL A 201 -0.51 9.27 -14.25
CA VAL A 201 -0.09 9.29 -12.84
C VAL A 201 1.27 8.62 -12.71
N ALA A 202 2.22 9.28 -12.03
CA ALA A 202 3.53 8.69 -11.79
C ALA A 202 3.46 7.63 -10.69
N VAL A 203 3.90 6.41 -10.99
CA VAL A 203 4.07 5.33 -10.00
C VAL A 203 5.49 5.43 -9.44
N TYR A 204 5.62 5.48 -8.09
CA TYR A 204 6.89 5.66 -7.41
C TYR A 204 7.47 4.37 -6.87
N ASP A 205 6.61 3.47 -6.43
CA ASP A 205 7.00 2.24 -5.76
C ASP A 205 5.87 1.22 -5.76
N TYR A 206 6.21 -0.05 -5.66
CA TYR A 206 5.25 -1.13 -5.47
C TYR A 206 5.86 -2.23 -4.59
N GLY A 207 5.03 -3.04 -3.97
CA GLY A 207 5.51 -4.13 -3.14
C GLY A 207 4.40 -4.87 -2.42
N ARG A 208 4.81 -5.63 -1.40
CA ARG A 208 3.89 -6.36 -0.52
C ARG A 208 4.07 -5.92 0.92
N THR A 209 2.97 -5.87 1.65
CA THR A 209 3.02 -5.71 3.09
C THR A 209 3.48 -7.01 3.76
N PRO A 210 3.93 -6.98 5.03
CA PRO A 210 4.28 -8.20 5.77
C PRO A 210 3.14 -9.23 5.87
N ASP A 211 1.90 -8.78 5.73
CA ASP A 211 0.70 -9.63 5.73
C ASP A 211 0.36 -10.14 4.32
N GLY A 212 1.22 -9.87 3.32
CA GLY A 212 1.09 -10.36 1.95
C GLY A 212 0.16 -9.54 1.05
N VAL A 213 -0.33 -8.38 1.50
CA VAL A 213 -1.18 -7.48 0.70
C VAL A 213 -0.31 -6.70 -0.29
N PHE A 214 -0.67 -6.71 -1.56
CA PHE A 214 -0.02 -5.88 -2.58
C PHE A 214 -0.37 -4.42 -2.40
N TYR A 215 0.62 -3.56 -2.64
CA TYR A 215 0.41 -2.12 -2.72
C TYR A 215 1.25 -1.52 -3.85
N TYR A 216 0.80 -0.37 -4.33
CA TYR A 216 1.65 0.54 -5.07
C TYR A 216 1.46 1.97 -4.59
N ALA A 217 2.56 2.72 -4.64
CA ALA A 217 2.64 4.10 -4.24
C ALA A 217 2.75 4.97 -5.49
N MET A 218 1.93 5.99 -5.57
CA MET A 218 1.81 6.87 -6.74
C MET A 218 1.75 8.33 -6.34
N GLU A 219 1.80 9.19 -7.32
CA GLU A 219 1.62 10.62 -7.19
C GLU A 219 0.30 10.95 -6.49
N TYR A 220 0.39 11.76 -5.42
CA TYR A 220 -0.80 12.30 -4.77
C TYR A 220 -1.31 13.51 -5.54
N LEU A 221 -2.55 13.45 -5.98
CA LEU A 221 -3.18 14.46 -6.81
C LEU A 221 -4.19 15.28 -6.00
N GLU A 222 -3.95 16.58 -5.90
CA GLU A 222 -4.89 17.53 -5.29
C GLU A 222 -5.82 18.09 -6.37
N GLY A 223 -6.96 17.41 -6.56
CA GLY A 223 -7.89 17.75 -7.62
C GLY A 223 -9.27 17.16 -7.41
N ILE A 224 -10.04 17.11 -8.48
CA ILE A 224 -11.38 16.55 -8.54
C ILE A 224 -11.43 15.52 -9.68
N ASN A 225 -12.03 14.35 -9.46
CA ASN A 225 -12.27 13.44 -10.56
C ASN A 225 -13.41 13.95 -11.46
N LEU A 226 -13.43 13.51 -12.70
CA LEU A 226 -14.40 14.04 -13.69
C LEU A 226 -15.85 13.63 -13.36
N GLU A 227 -16.08 12.57 -12.59
CA GLU A 227 -17.42 12.19 -12.13
C GLU A 227 -17.96 13.20 -11.11
N ALA A 228 -17.16 13.55 -10.12
CA ALA A 228 -17.48 14.56 -9.12
C ALA A 228 -17.58 15.96 -9.78
N LEU A 229 -16.76 16.25 -10.79
CA LEU A 229 -16.83 17.49 -11.55
C LEU A 229 -18.22 17.67 -12.20
N VAL A 230 -18.67 16.67 -12.95
CA VAL A 230 -19.97 16.74 -13.63
C VAL A 230 -21.14 16.72 -12.64
N SER A 231 -21.06 15.88 -11.62
CA SER A 231 -22.10 15.76 -10.58
C SER A 231 -22.31 17.07 -9.82
N SER A 232 -21.26 17.86 -9.60
CA SER A 232 -21.30 19.06 -8.75
C SER A 232 -21.39 20.35 -9.52
N PHE A 233 -20.90 20.38 -10.76
CA PHE A 233 -20.82 21.58 -11.60
C PHE A 233 -21.55 21.43 -12.94
N GLY A 234 -22.20 20.28 -13.19
CA GLY A 234 -22.94 20.01 -14.42
C GLY A 234 -22.10 19.72 -15.65
N PRO A 235 -22.75 19.66 -16.83
CA PRO A 235 -22.12 19.48 -18.12
C PRO A 235 -21.04 20.54 -18.37
N GLN A 236 -19.94 20.14 -18.99
CA GLN A 236 -18.78 20.99 -19.20
C GLN A 236 -18.83 21.71 -20.57
N PRO A 237 -18.26 22.91 -20.68
CA PRO A 237 -18.18 23.62 -21.97
C PRO A 237 -17.43 22.76 -23.01
N PRO A 238 -17.86 22.80 -24.31
CA PRO A 238 -17.22 22.00 -25.37
C PRO A 238 -15.70 22.20 -25.46
N GLY A 239 -15.21 23.43 -25.37
CA GLY A 239 -13.77 23.72 -25.39
C GLY A 239 -13.01 23.06 -24.24
N ARG A 240 -13.61 23.01 -23.02
CA ARG A 240 -13.00 22.31 -21.88
C ARG A 240 -12.97 20.81 -22.09
N VAL A 241 -14.04 20.26 -22.68
CA VAL A 241 -14.09 18.82 -22.97
C VAL A 241 -13.00 18.44 -23.96
N VAL A 242 -12.82 19.20 -25.04
CA VAL A 242 -11.71 19.00 -25.99
C VAL A 242 -10.37 19.05 -25.29
N HIS A 243 -10.13 20.10 -24.48
CA HIS A 243 -8.87 20.28 -23.74
C HIS A 243 -8.55 19.10 -22.80
N VAL A 244 -9.53 18.64 -22.03
CA VAL A 244 -9.35 17.52 -21.09
C VAL A 244 -9.19 16.20 -21.84
N LEU A 245 -10.01 15.99 -22.87
CA LEU A 245 -10.00 14.72 -23.62
C LEU A 245 -8.71 14.53 -24.41
N ALA A 246 -8.18 15.60 -25.03
CA ALA A 246 -6.89 15.54 -25.72
C ALA A 246 -5.75 15.10 -24.78
N GLN A 247 -5.74 15.58 -23.54
CA GLN A 247 -4.78 15.16 -22.52
C GLN A 247 -4.94 13.68 -22.15
N VAL A 248 -6.19 13.23 -21.90
CA VAL A 248 -6.49 11.84 -21.57
C VAL A 248 -6.09 10.91 -22.70
N VAL A 249 -6.48 11.22 -23.92
CA VAL A 249 -6.17 10.42 -25.12
C VAL A 249 -4.67 10.40 -25.40
N GLY A 250 -3.96 11.52 -25.18
CA GLY A 250 -2.50 11.58 -25.29
C GLY A 250 -1.81 10.59 -24.32
N ALA A 251 -2.28 10.54 -23.06
CA ALA A 251 -1.77 9.57 -22.07
C ALA A 251 -2.06 8.12 -22.49
N LEU A 252 -3.25 7.84 -23.01
CA LEU A 252 -3.57 6.52 -23.56
C LEU A 252 -2.68 6.16 -24.75
N GLY A 253 -2.31 7.15 -25.59
CA GLY A 253 -1.44 6.96 -26.74
C GLY A 253 -0.04 6.45 -26.36
N GLU A 254 0.58 7.02 -25.31
CA GLU A 254 1.85 6.50 -24.78
C GLU A 254 1.70 5.05 -24.30
N ALA A 255 0.65 4.76 -23.53
CA ALA A 255 0.39 3.41 -23.02
C ALA A 255 0.19 2.40 -24.17
N HIS A 256 -0.59 2.75 -25.18
CA HIS A 256 -0.80 1.91 -26.36
C HIS A 256 0.50 1.65 -27.13
N GLY A 257 1.37 2.67 -27.26
CA GLY A 257 2.72 2.53 -27.84
C GLY A 257 3.62 1.56 -27.05
N ALA A 258 3.42 1.47 -25.73
CA ALA A 258 4.10 0.51 -24.84
C ALA A 258 3.41 -0.87 -24.79
N GLY A 259 2.36 -1.10 -25.58
CA GLY A 259 1.60 -2.35 -25.59
C GLY A 259 0.63 -2.50 -24.41
N LEU A 260 0.35 -1.42 -23.67
CA LEU A 260 -0.59 -1.41 -22.55
C LEU A 260 -1.95 -0.89 -22.98
N VAL A 261 -3.01 -1.56 -22.57
CA VAL A 261 -4.41 -1.10 -22.72
C VAL A 261 -4.95 -0.80 -21.33
N HIS A 262 -5.57 0.38 -21.16
CA HIS A 262 -6.04 0.83 -19.83
C HIS A 262 -7.23 0.01 -19.32
N ARG A 263 -8.17 -0.36 -20.18
CA ARG A 263 -9.33 -1.23 -19.94
C ARG A 263 -10.35 -0.73 -18.90
N ASP A 264 -10.12 0.40 -18.22
CA ASP A 264 -11.03 0.97 -17.21
C ASP A 264 -11.05 2.51 -17.29
N VAL A 265 -11.06 3.06 -18.52
CA VAL A 265 -11.21 4.50 -18.74
C VAL A 265 -12.63 4.92 -18.34
N LYS A 266 -12.72 5.81 -17.35
CA LYS A 266 -13.98 6.35 -16.82
C LYS A 266 -13.74 7.66 -16.07
N PRO A 267 -14.77 8.48 -15.81
CA PRO A 267 -14.62 9.77 -15.12
C PRO A 267 -13.97 9.66 -13.74
N GLY A 268 -14.24 8.59 -12.99
CA GLY A 268 -13.63 8.35 -11.68
C GLY A 268 -12.11 8.12 -11.73
N ASN A 269 -11.58 7.67 -12.88
CA ASN A 269 -10.16 7.38 -13.10
C ASN A 269 -9.41 8.50 -13.82
N VAL A 270 -10.01 9.69 -13.95
CA VAL A 270 -9.36 10.89 -14.45
C VAL A 270 -9.51 12.01 -13.43
N ILE A 271 -8.38 12.50 -12.92
CA ILE A 271 -8.34 13.58 -11.93
C ILE A 271 -7.89 14.86 -12.60
N LEU A 272 -8.73 15.90 -12.51
CA LEU A 272 -8.42 17.24 -12.96
C LEU A 272 -7.81 18.02 -11.80
N CYS A 273 -6.61 18.55 -11.98
CA CYS A 273 -5.85 19.21 -10.93
C CYS A 273 -5.07 20.43 -11.43
N GLN A 274 -4.51 21.20 -10.50
CA GLN A 274 -3.52 22.24 -10.80
C GLN A 274 -2.12 21.66 -10.58
N ARG A 275 -1.23 21.81 -11.58
CA ARG A 275 0.11 21.24 -11.52
C ARG A 275 1.16 22.15 -12.10
N GLY A 276 2.25 22.40 -11.35
CA GLY A 276 3.34 23.26 -11.84
C GLY A 276 2.89 24.67 -12.24
N GLY A 277 1.80 25.18 -11.66
CA GLY A 277 1.20 26.45 -12.02
C GLY A 277 0.19 26.40 -13.19
N ALA A 278 0.12 25.27 -13.91
CA ALA A 278 -0.88 25.06 -14.96
C ALA A 278 -2.21 24.58 -14.36
N PRO A 279 -3.34 25.21 -14.68
CA PRO A 279 -4.67 24.73 -14.32
C PRO A 279 -5.16 23.65 -15.29
N ASP A 280 -6.21 22.93 -14.91
CA ASP A 280 -6.88 21.89 -15.72
C ASP A 280 -5.94 20.85 -16.32
N VAL A 281 -4.95 20.41 -15.53
CA VAL A 281 -4.13 19.24 -15.86
C VAL A 281 -4.91 17.97 -15.56
N ALA A 282 -5.26 17.21 -16.59
CA ALA A 282 -5.89 15.92 -16.45
C ALA A 282 -4.84 14.83 -16.16
N LYS A 283 -5.07 14.01 -15.16
CA LYS A 283 -4.22 12.88 -14.79
C LYS A 283 -5.03 11.58 -14.86
N VAL A 284 -4.61 10.67 -15.73
CA VAL A 284 -5.16 9.32 -15.84
C VAL A 284 -4.55 8.46 -14.75
N VAL A 285 -5.40 7.83 -13.94
CA VAL A 285 -5.02 6.96 -12.82
C VAL A 285 -5.54 5.55 -13.05
N ASP A 286 -4.98 4.57 -12.31
CA ASP A 286 -5.50 3.20 -12.26
C ASP A 286 -5.55 2.49 -13.62
N PHE A 287 -4.45 2.49 -14.37
CA PHE A 287 -4.28 1.59 -15.50
C PHE A 287 -4.62 0.16 -15.04
N GLY A 288 -5.46 -0.54 -15.78
CA GLY A 288 -6.17 -1.78 -15.45
C GLY A 288 -5.48 -2.93 -14.71
N LEU A 289 -4.52 -2.61 -13.87
CA LEU A 289 -3.64 -3.47 -13.06
C LEU A 289 -4.34 -4.64 -12.33
N VAL A 290 -5.67 -4.65 -12.28
CA VAL A 290 -6.41 -5.57 -11.41
C VAL A 290 -7.46 -6.40 -12.17
N ARG A 291 -7.79 -6.05 -13.40
CA ARG A 291 -8.80 -6.80 -14.15
C ARG A 291 -8.32 -8.21 -14.52
N ASP A 292 -7.02 -8.37 -14.66
CA ASP A 292 -6.38 -9.64 -14.97
C ASP A 292 -6.13 -10.53 -13.74
N LEU A 293 -6.19 -9.97 -12.51
CA LEU A 293 -6.14 -10.74 -11.26
C LEU A 293 -7.45 -11.52 -10.96
N ALA A 294 -8.53 -11.19 -11.65
CA ALA A 294 -9.83 -11.84 -11.46
C ALA A 294 -10.00 -13.17 -12.25
N GLY A 295 -8.94 -13.68 -12.87
CA GLY A 295 -8.91 -15.01 -13.50
C GLY A 295 -9.32 -15.00 -14.97
N GLY A 296 -8.35 -15.21 -15.87
CA GLY A 296 -8.57 -15.60 -17.28
C GLY A 296 -9.17 -16.99 -17.36
N GLY A 297 -10.45 -17.12 -17.12
CA GLY A 297 -11.19 -18.36 -17.29
C GLY A 297 -12.59 -18.06 -17.81
N THR A 298 -13.01 -18.80 -18.84
CA THR A 298 -14.32 -18.85 -19.48
C THR A 298 -15.46 -18.14 -18.74
N VAL A 299 -16.20 -17.33 -19.50
CA VAL A 299 -17.43 -16.60 -19.08
C VAL A 299 -18.44 -17.58 -18.46
N THR A 300 -18.29 -17.86 -17.19
CA THR A 300 -19.30 -18.48 -16.33
C THR A 300 -19.84 -17.42 -15.39
N ALA A 301 -20.95 -17.66 -14.72
CA ALA A 301 -21.73 -16.74 -13.87
C ALA A 301 -20.93 -15.78 -12.96
N SER A 302 -19.63 -16.04 -12.72
CA SER A 302 -18.68 -15.14 -12.06
C SER A 302 -18.31 -13.88 -12.87
N ALA A 303 -18.55 -13.84 -14.19
CA ALA A 303 -18.38 -12.62 -14.98
C ALA A 303 -19.39 -11.53 -14.59
N LEU A 304 -20.56 -11.91 -14.06
CA LEU A 304 -21.53 -10.98 -13.48
C LEU A 304 -21.04 -10.40 -12.13
N ASP A 305 -20.20 -11.12 -11.39
CA ASP A 305 -19.55 -10.62 -10.16
C ASP A 305 -18.37 -9.69 -10.46
N VAL A 306 -17.70 -9.85 -11.61
CA VAL A 306 -16.63 -8.93 -12.10
C VAL A 306 -17.24 -7.60 -12.58
N VAL A 307 -18.51 -7.56 -12.94
CA VAL A 307 -19.26 -6.34 -13.27
C VAL A 307 -19.75 -5.61 -11.98
N LYS A 308 -19.00 -5.65 -10.89
CA LYS A 308 -19.21 -4.76 -9.72
C LYS A 308 -18.92 -3.28 -9.99
N GLY A 309 -18.44 -2.93 -11.20
CA GLY A 309 -18.37 -1.56 -11.70
C GLY A 309 -19.44 -1.38 -12.78
N THR A 310 -20.17 -0.28 -12.74
CA THR A 310 -21.21 0.06 -13.69
C THR A 310 -20.66 -0.04 -15.13
N PRO A 311 -21.26 -0.82 -16.07
CA PRO A 311 -20.72 -1.11 -17.40
C PRO A 311 -20.80 0.07 -18.38
N LEU A 312 -21.01 1.28 -17.88
CA LEU A 312 -21.34 2.51 -18.63
C LEU A 312 -20.27 2.94 -19.65
N TYR A 313 -19.07 2.38 -19.56
CA TYR A 313 -17.92 2.74 -20.40
C TYR A 313 -17.32 1.55 -21.15
N LEU A 314 -17.93 0.36 -21.03
CA LEU A 314 -17.41 -0.85 -21.67
C LEU A 314 -17.64 -0.84 -23.16
N SER A 315 -16.59 -1.12 -23.93
CA SER A 315 -16.72 -1.31 -25.37
C SER A 315 -17.42 -2.64 -25.71
N PRO A 316 -18.08 -2.74 -26.88
CA PRO A 316 -18.74 -3.97 -27.35
C PRO A 316 -17.84 -5.21 -27.30
N GLU A 317 -16.59 -5.08 -27.75
CA GLU A 317 -15.61 -6.17 -27.75
C GLU A 317 -15.15 -6.53 -26.32
N ALA A 318 -15.09 -5.58 -25.40
CA ALA A 318 -14.76 -5.87 -23.99
C ALA A 318 -15.86 -6.70 -23.31
N ILE A 319 -17.11 -6.63 -23.81
CA ILE A 319 -18.24 -7.44 -23.34
C ILE A 319 -18.23 -8.83 -24.00
N THR A 320 -17.97 -8.90 -25.32
CA THR A 320 -18.14 -10.13 -26.10
C THR A 320 -16.87 -10.96 -26.28
N ARG A 321 -15.70 -10.31 -26.35
CA ARG A 321 -14.39 -10.92 -26.64
C ARG A 321 -13.30 -10.25 -25.84
N PRO A 322 -13.26 -10.39 -24.52
CA PRO A 322 -12.30 -9.70 -23.65
C PRO A 322 -10.83 -10.04 -23.95
N ASP A 323 -10.58 -11.17 -24.60
CA ASP A 323 -9.27 -11.60 -25.10
C ASP A 323 -8.76 -10.83 -26.34
N ARG A 324 -9.66 -10.12 -27.04
CA ARG A 324 -9.36 -9.34 -28.26
C ARG A 324 -9.42 -7.82 -28.06
N VAL A 325 -9.40 -7.38 -26.81
CA VAL A 325 -9.40 -5.96 -26.47
C VAL A 325 -8.06 -5.33 -26.82
N ASP A 326 -8.08 -4.26 -27.62
CA ASP A 326 -6.93 -3.43 -27.95
C ASP A 326 -7.16 -1.95 -27.59
N GLY A 327 -6.24 -1.05 -27.97
CA GLY A 327 -6.32 0.37 -27.67
C GLY A 327 -7.60 1.05 -28.12
N ARG A 328 -8.28 0.55 -29.16
CA ARG A 328 -9.55 1.09 -29.67
C ARG A 328 -10.70 0.92 -28.69
N SER A 329 -10.58 -0.02 -27.75
CA SER A 329 -11.53 -0.16 -26.63
C SER A 329 -11.41 1.00 -25.64
N ASP A 330 -10.20 1.50 -25.37
CA ASP A 330 -9.99 2.70 -24.56
C ASP A 330 -10.50 3.96 -25.28
N LEU A 331 -10.37 4.02 -26.63
CA LEU A 331 -10.92 5.13 -27.42
C LEU A 331 -12.46 5.15 -27.41
N TYR A 332 -13.09 3.99 -27.39
CA TYR A 332 -14.55 3.89 -27.16
C TYR A 332 -14.92 4.44 -25.78
N ALA A 333 -14.21 4.03 -24.73
CA ALA A 333 -14.44 4.52 -23.37
C ALA A 333 -14.17 6.02 -23.24
N ALA A 334 -13.15 6.55 -23.95
CA ALA A 334 -12.88 7.99 -24.03
C ALA A 334 -14.03 8.74 -24.73
N GLY A 335 -14.66 8.14 -25.76
CA GLY A 335 -15.88 8.68 -26.39
C GLY A 335 -17.06 8.72 -25.41
N ALA A 336 -17.28 7.67 -24.63
CA ALA A 336 -18.32 7.63 -23.58
C ALA A 336 -18.03 8.66 -22.46
N LEU A 337 -16.75 8.86 -22.10
CA LEU A 337 -16.31 9.91 -21.19
C LEU A 337 -16.63 11.31 -21.73
N ALA A 338 -16.29 11.57 -22.99
CA ALA A 338 -16.58 12.85 -23.64
C ALA A 338 -18.10 13.13 -23.68
N TYR A 339 -18.86 12.11 -24.03
CA TYR A 339 -20.32 12.18 -24.02
C TYR A 339 -20.86 12.60 -22.64
N PHE A 340 -20.37 11.93 -21.58
CA PHE A 340 -20.75 12.25 -20.20
C PHE A 340 -20.36 13.68 -19.80
N LEU A 341 -19.17 14.14 -20.18
CA LEU A 341 -18.73 15.51 -19.89
C LEU A 341 -19.61 16.55 -20.61
N LEU A 342 -20.02 16.29 -21.84
CA LEU A 342 -20.83 17.20 -22.64
C LEU A 342 -22.31 17.22 -22.21
N ALA A 343 -22.90 16.03 -22.00
CA ALA A 343 -24.34 15.88 -21.75
C ALA A 343 -24.71 15.85 -20.27
N GLY A 344 -23.75 15.58 -19.36
CA GLY A 344 -24.03 15.32 -17.94
C GLY A 344 -24.72 13.99 -17.68
N ARG A 345 -24.87 13.17 -18.73
CA ARG A 345 -25.52 11.85 -18.72
C ARG A 345 -24.73 10.87 -19.55
N HIS A 346 -24.89 9.58 -19.26
CA HIS A 346 -24.23 8.53 -20.03
C HIS A 346 -24.86 8.32 -21.40
N PRO A 347 -24.10 7.83 -22.40
CA PRO A 347 -24.67 7.50 -23.72
C PRO A 347 -25.77 6.45 -23.60
N PHE A 348 -25.59 5.49 -22.71
CA PHE A 348 -26.54 4.42 -22.45
C PHE A 348 -26.84 4.33 -20.96
N GLU A 349 -28.11 4.20 -20.62
CA GLU A 349 -28.64 4.02 -19.26
C GLU A 349 -29.60 2.82 -19.28
N GLY A 350 -29.74 2.14 -18.17
CA GLY A 350 -30.66 0.99 -18.04
C GLY A 350 -30.86 0.62 -16.57
N ALA A 351 -31.95 -0.09 -16.30
CA ALA A 351 -32.27 -0.51 -14.94
C ALA A 351 -31.38 -1.68 -14.44
N THR A 352 -30.73 -2.40 -15.37
CA THR A 352 -29.86 -3.53 -15.07
C THR A 352 -28.55 -3.45 -15.83
N VAL A 353 -27.53 -4.10 -15.28
CA VAL A 353 -26.22 -4.28 -15.93
C VAL A 353 -26.36 -4.91 -17.33
N VAL A 354 -27.24 -5.91 -17.45
CA VAL A 354 -27.48 -6.62 -18.71
C VAL A 354 -28.08 -5.69 -19.76
N GLU A 355 -29.02 -4.84 -19.37
CA GLU A 355 -29.64 -3.85 -20.26
C GLU A 355 -28.60 -2.83 -20.76
N VAL A 356 -27.77 -2.28 -19.88
CA VAL A 356 -26.69 -1.36 -20.27
C VAL A 356 -25.70 -2.05 -21.22
N CYS A 357 -25.29 -3.30 -20.94
CA CYS A 357 -24.45 -4.07 -21.84
C CYS A 357 -25.13 -4.29 -23.21
N SER A 358 -26.42 -4.60 -23.23
CA SER A 358 -27.20 -4.76 -24.48
C SER A 358 -27.20 -3.46 -25.31
N HIS A 359 -27.34 -2.30 -24.67
CA HIS A 359 -27.26 -1.01 -25.35
C HIS A 359 -25.86 -0.76 -25.91
N HIS A 360 -24.80 -1.06 -25.17
CA HIS A 360 -23.44 -0.97 -25.70
C HIS A 360 -23.23 -1.86 -26.93
N LEU A 361 -23.85 -3.02 -26.99
CA LEU A 361 -23.72 -3.95 -28.11
C LEU A 361 -24.56 -3.55 -29.34
N HIS A 362 -25.79 -3.07 -29.14
CA HIS A 362 -26.79 -3.04 -30.21
C HIS A 362 -27.44 -1.69 -30.46
N THR A 363 -27.47 -0.78 -29.45
CA THR A 363 -28.18 0.49 -29.58
C THR A 363 -27.23 1.60 -30.05
N LEU A 364 -27.63 2.34 -31.07
CA LEU A 364 -26.90 3.55 -31.46
C LEU A 364 -27.07 4.64 -30.39
N PRO A 365 -26.03 5.39 -30.04
CA PRO A 365 -26.14 6.46 -29.08
C PRO A 365 -26.92 7.64 -29.69
N GLU A 366 -27.80 8.24 -28.89
CA GLU A 366 -28.38 9.54 -29.27
C GLU A 366 -27.28 10.60 -29.28
N PRO A 367 -27.36 11.63 -30.15
CA PRO A 367 -26.41 12.74 -30.11
C PRO A 367 -26.36 13.40 -28.72
N PRO A 368 -25.19 13.78 -28.20
CA PRO A 368 -25.05 14.45 -26.89
C PRO A 368 -25.88 15.72 -26.78
N SER A 369 -26.03 16.48 -27.88
CA SER A 369 -26.86 17.68 -27.95
C SER A 369 -28.35 17.44 -27.67
N VAL A 370 -28.86 16.27 -28.07
CA VAL A 370 -30.25 15.87 -27.80
C VAL A 370 -30.45 15.62 -26.31
N LYS A 371 -29.57 14.86 -25.66
CA LYS A 371 -29.65 14.62 -24.21
C LYS A 371 -29.38 15.87 -23.39
N LEU A 372 -28.51 16.76 -23.87
CA LEU A 372 -28.22 18.05 -23.25
C LEU A 372 -29.36 19.06 -23.39
N GLY A 373 -30.20 18.91 -24.44
CA GLY A 373 -31.30 19.83 -24.75
C GLY A 373 -30.85 21.19 -25.34
N ARG A 374 -29.61 21.30 -25.83
CA ARG A 374 -29.05 22.49 -26.50
C ARG A 374 -28.02 22.09 -27.55
N PRO A 375 -27.82 22.92 -28.60
CA PRO A 375 -26.86 22.60 -29.64
C PRO A 375 -25.43 22.54 -29.15
N LEU A 376 -24.65 21.61 -29.72
CA LEU A 376 -23.21 21.45 -29.55
C LEU A 376 -22.50 21.66 -30.90
N PRO A 377 -21.20 21.91 -30.95
CA PRO A 377 -20.44 21.92 -32.20
C PRO A 377 -20.59 20.57 -32.93
N ALA A 378 -21.06 20.61 -34.15
CA ALA A 378 -21.44 19.39 -34.90
C ALA A 378 -20.23 18.49 -35.19
N ASP A 379 -19.07 19.05 -35.40
CA ASP A 379 -17.81 18.34 -35.59
C ASP A 379 -17.35 17.61 -34.34
N LEU A 380 -17.43 18.25 -33.15
CA LEU A 380 -17.14 17.60 -31.89
C LEU A 380 -18.13 16.44 -31.60
N GLU A 381 -19.42 16.68 -31.84
CA GLU A 381 -20.46 15.66 -31.68
C GLU A 381 -20.18 14.47 -32.62
N ALA A 382 -19.80 14.69 -33.85
CA ALA A 382 -19.43 13.66 -34.81
C ALA A 382 -18.21 12.82 -34.33
N VAL A 383 -17.17 13.49 -33.81
CA VAL A 383 -16.00 12.79 -33.25
C VAL A 383 -16.38 11.89 -32.06
N VAL A 384 -17.22 12.40 -31.16
CA VAL A 384 -17.68 11.62 -29.99
C VAL A 384 -18.50 10.40 -30.44
N LEU A 385 -19.40 10.58 -31.41
CA LEU A 385 -20.21 9.49 -31.95
C LEU A 385 -19.35 8.47 -32.72
N ALA A 386 -18.34 8.92 -33.46
CA ALA A 386 -17.40 8.04 -34.14
C ALA A 386 -16.60 7.15 -33.15
N CYS A 387 -16.24 7.67 -31.97
CA CYS A 387 -15.63 6.83 -30.93
C CYS A 387 -16.61 5.75 -30.42
N LEU A 388 -17.91 6.00 -30.41
CA LEU A 388 -18.95 5.11 -29.92
C LEU A 388 -19.46 4.10 -30.97
N GLU A 389 -18.83 4.05 -32.15
CA GLU A 389 -19.12 3.04 -33.17
C GLU A 389 -18.94 1.62 -32.60
N LYS A 390 -19.88 0.73 -32.98
CA LYS A 390 -19.89 -0.65 -32.44
C LYS A 390 -18.71 -1.46 -32.96
N SER A 391 -18.40 -1.30 -34.25
CA SER A 391 -17.24 -1.94 -34.89
C SER A 391 -15.97 -1.15 -34.59
N PRO A 392 -14.92 -1.75 -33.99
CA PRO A 392 -13.65 -1.09 -33.72
C PRO A 392 -13.00 -0.49 -34.98
N GLU A 393 -13.26 -1.08 -36.15
CA GLU A 393 -12.70 -0.65 -37.44
C GLU A 393 -13.29 0.69 -37.93
N ARG A 394 -14.45 1.09 -37.39
CA ARG A 394 -15.11 2.38 -37.73
C ARG A 394 -14.74 3.52 -36.78
N ARG A 395 -14.06 3.20 -35.68
CA ARG A 395 -13.58 4.20 -34.72
C ARG A 395 -12.28 4.86 -35.21
N PRO A 396 -11.84 5.95 -34.57
CA PRO A 396 -10.46 6.42 -34.70
C PRO A 396 -9.51 5.24 -34.41
N GLN A 397 -8.54 4.97 -35.31
CA GLN A 397 -7.71 3.77 -35.20
C GLN A 397 -6.56 3.91 -34.22
N THR A 398 -6.16 5.15 -33.90
CA THR A 398 -5.08 5.43 -32.94
C THR A 398 -5.47 6.62 -32.05
N ALA A 399 -4.85 6.68 -30.88
CA ALA A 399 -4.99 7.82 -29.97
C ALA A 399 -4.54 9.13 -30.66
N ALA A 400 -3.46 9.10 -31.43
CA ALA A 400 -2.97 10.27 -32.16
C ALA A 400 -4.01 10.80 -33.18
N ALA A 401 -4.66 9.91 -33.92
CA ALA A 401 -5.71 10.30 -34.85
C ALA A 401 -6.91 10.92 -34.15
N LEU A 402 -7.27 10.44 -32.95
CA LEU A 402 -8.35 11.03 -32.16
C LEU A 402 -7.95 12.40 -31.60
N VAL A 403 -6.71 12.59 -31.13
CA VAL A 403 -6.22 13.92 -30.70
C VAL A 403 -6.28 14.92 -31.83
N GLU A 404 -5.81 14.57 -33.04
CA GLU A 404 -5.86 15.42 -34.22
C GLU A 404 -7.31 15.84 -34.59
N GLN A 405 -8.25 14.88 -34.54
CA GLN A 405 -9.67 15.17 -34.76
C GLN A 405 -10.24 16.14 -33.71
N LEU A 406 -9.91 15.92 -32.41
CA LEU A 406 -10.35 16.79 -31.33
C LEU A 406 -9.81 18.22 -31.45
N GLU A 407 -8.51 18.35 -31.77
CA GLU A 407 -7.87 19.66 -31.94
C GLU A 407 -8.37 20.41 -33.15
N SER A 408 -8.85 19.71 -34.19
CA SER A 408 -9.44 20.30 -35.38
C SER A 408 -10.90 20.74 -35.20
N CYS A 409 -11.56 20.36 -34.09
CA CYS A 409 -12.94 20.76 -33.85
C CYS A 409 -13.10 22.28 -33.69
N SER A 410 -14.04 22.84 -34.40
CA SER A 410 -14.41 24.23 -34.31
C SER A 410 -15.23 24.51 -33.05
N THR A 411 -14.57 24.62 -31.91
CA THR A 411 -15.25 25.09 -30.70
C THR A 411 -15.46 26.61 -30.79
N GLN A 412 -16.71 27.06 -30.64
CA GLN A 412 -17.05 28.49 -30.68
C GLN A 412 -16.25 29.33 -29.66
N SER A 413 -15.76 28.71 -28.62
CA SER A 413 -14.89 29.32 -27.62
C SER A 413 -13.86 28.26 -27.17
N PRO A 414 -12.61 28.36 -27.64
CA PRO A 414 -11.55 27.52 -27.13
C PRO A 414 -11.39 27.73 -25.61
N TRP A 415 -11.18 26.65 -24.88
CA TRP A 415 -10.92 26.72 -23.44
C TRP A 415 -9.48 27.15 -23.20
N THR A 416 -9.32 28.40 -22.75
CA THR A 416 -7.99 28.96 -22.52
C THR A 416 -7.48 28.70 -21.13
N GLU A 417 -6.18 28.87 -20.93
CA GLU A 417 -5.57 28.81 -19.60
C GLU A 417 -6.16 29.86 -18.63
N ARG A 418 -6.60 31.00 -19.17
CA ARG A 418 -7.29 32.06 -18.42
C ARG A 418 -8.63 31.54 -17.90
N ASP A 419 -9.45 30.91 -18.75
CA ASP A 419 -10.76 30.37 -18.36
C ASP A 419 -10.59 29.30 -17.28
N ALA A 420 -9.57 28.43 -17.42
CA ALA A 420 -9.24 27.42 -16.43
C ALA A 420 -8.82 28.05 -15.08
N ARG A 421 -7.97 29.08 -15.08
CA ARG A 421 -7.58 29.80 -13.86
C ARG A 421 -8.78 30.45 -13.18
N GLU A 422 -9.63 31.14 -13.93
CA GLU A 422 -10.83 31.77 -13.41
C GLU A 422 -11.79 30.74 -12.80
N TRP A 423 -11.95 29.59 -13.44
CA TRP A 423 -12.76 28.50 -12.90
C TRP A 423 -12.20 27.96 -11.56
N TRP A 424 -10.88 27.71 -11.49
CA TRP A 424 -10.23 27.22 -10.27
C TRP A 424 -10.23 28.26 -9.15
N GLN A 425 -10.11 29.56 -9.46
CA GLN A 425 -10.22 30.64 -8.48
C GLN A 425 -11.63 30.69 -7.88
N SER A 426 -12.64 30.50 -8.70
CA SER A 426 -14.04 30.56 -8.27
C SER A 426 -14.52 29.31 -7.55
N ASN A 427 -13.97 28.13 -7.88
CA ASN A 427 -14.50 26.85 -7.44
C ASN A 427 -13.50 26.02 -6.60
N GLY A 428 -12.24 26.44 -6.51
CA GLY A 428 -11.19 25.66 -5.85
C GLY A 428 -11.43 25.38 -4.38
N ASP A 429 -12.05 26.34 -3.63
CA ASP A 429 -12.42 26.13 -2.23
C ASP A 429 -13.48 25.05 -2.11
N ARG A 430 -14.52 25.11 -2.94
CA ARG A 430 -15.58 24.08 -2.98
C ARG A 430 -15.01 22.70 -3.33
N VAL A 431 -14.05 22.62 -4.26
CA VAL A 431 -13.36 21.36 -4.59
C VAL A 431 -12.60 20.83 -3.38
N ARG A 432 -11.92 21.69 -2.61
CA ARG A 432 -11.22 21.31 -1.37
C ARG A 432 -12.18 20.81 -0.30
N GLU A 433 -13.31 21.51 -0.09
CA GLU A 433 -14.36 21.11 0.85
C GLU A 433 -15.00 19.77 0.50
N MET A 434 -15.33 19.54 -0.78
CA MET A 434 -15.89 18.27 -1.26
C MET A 434 -14.92 17.11 -1.01
N ARG A 435 -13.64 17.35 -1.24
CA ARG A 435 -12.59 16.38 -0.96
C ARG A 435 -12.48 16.08 0.54
N ALA A 436 -12.51 17.11 1.38
CA ALA A 436 -12.49 16.96 2.83
C ALA A 436 -13.74 16.21 3.36
N ALA A 437 -14.92 16.49 2.81
CA ALA A 437 -16.16 15.79 3.17
C ALA A 437 -16.16 14.32 2.76
N GLY A 438 -15.56 13.96 1.62
CA GLY A 438 -15.38 12.57 1.18
C GLY A 438 -14.38 11.77 2.02
N LEU A 439 -13.56 12.45 2.83
CA LEU A 439 -12.49 11.89 3.65
C LEU A 439 -12.92 11.55 5.10
N HIS A 440 -14.12 11.91 5.52
CA HIS A 440 -14.62 11.71 6.92
C HIS A 440 -15.23 10.32 7.17
N GLY A 441 -14.92 9.31 6.34
CA GLY A 441 -15.21 7.90 6.68
C GLY A 441 -14.23 7.40 7.75
N GLU A 442 -14.77 7.03 8.92
CA GLU A 442 -14.16 6.43 10.13
C GLU A 442 -12.63 6.41 10.24
N ALA A 443 -12.12 7.14 11.23
CA ALA A 443 -10.71 7.15 11.62
C ALA A 443 -10.28 5.77 12.15
N SER A 444 -9.85 4.89 11.25
CA SER A 444 -9.14 3.64 11.60
C SER A 444 -7.73 3.96 12.11
N PRO A 445 -7.18 3.15 13.03
CA PRO A 445 -5.82 3.35 13.54
C PRO A 445 -4.82 3.36 12.38
N ARG A 446 -3.97 4.38 12.35
CA ARG A 446 -2.99 4.66 11.28
C ARG A 446 -1.99 3.51 11.13
N PRO A 447 -2.14 2.57 10.19
CA PRO A 447 -1.16 1.52 9.98
C PRO A 447 0.06 2.07 9.24
N THR A 448 1.25 1.67 9.67
CA THR A 448 2.49 1.92 8.93
C THR A 448 2.80 0.69 8.08
N ILE A 449 2.96 0.87 6.78
CA ILE A 449 3.38 -0.19 5.88
C ILE A 449 4.91 -0.30 5.92
N ALA A 450 5.41 -1.42 6.45
CA ALA A 450 6.82 -1.77 6.41
C ALA A 450 7.10 -2.54 5.11
N VAL A 451 8.04 -2.05 4.31
CA VAL A 451 8.50 -2.76 3.10
C VAL A 451 9.70 -3.63 3.45
N SER A 452 9.65 -4.92 3.11
CA SER A 452 10.79 -5.82 3.25
C SER A 452 11.72 -5.68 2.03
N LEU A 453 12.98 -5.28 2.26
CA LEU A 453 14.01 -5.22 1.23
C LEU A 453 14.41 -6.62 0.72
N ALA A 454 14.18 -7.67 1.49
CA ALA A 454 14.52 -9.04 1.13
C ALA A 454 13.77 -9.51 -0.14
N ASP A 455 12.54 -9.05 -0.31
CA ASP A 455 11.72 -9.44 -1.47
C ASP A 455 12.16 -8.77 -2.79
N ARG A 456 12.90 -7.64 -2.71
CA ARG A 456 13.45 -6.95 -3.90
C ARG A 456 14.70 -7.61 -4.45
N LEU A 457 15.50 -8.27 -3.62
CA LEU A 457 16.78 -8.89 -4.03
C LEU A 457 16.58 -10.27 -4.69
N VAL A 458 15.46 -10.92 -4.46
CA VAL A 458 15.14 -12.24 -5.06
C VAL A 458 14.72 -12.09 -6.53
N GLY A 459 14.14 -10.96 -6.93
CA GLY A 459 13.74 -10.67 -8.31
C GLY A 459 14.88 -10.25 -9.25
N ALA A 460 15.99 -9.72 -8.69
CA ALA A 460 17.11 -9.16 -9.46
C ALA A 460 18.21 -10.19 -9.82
N GLY A 461 18.08 -11.44 -9.42
CA GLY A 461 19.16 -12.44 -9.45
C GLY A 461 18.92 -13.67 -10.34
N LYS A 462 18.18 -13.57 -11.45
CA LYS A 462 18.25 -14.62 -12.50
C LYS A 462 18.81 -14.00 -13.79
N PRO A 463 20.09 -14.27 -14.15
CA PRO A 463 20.55 -14.05 -15.53
C PRO A 463 19.85 -15.05 -16.44
N GLN A 464 19.54 -14.59 -17.65
CA GLN A 464 19.02 -15.38 -18.76
C GLN A 464 20.01 -16.46 -19.21
#